data_0ab7fa85f56688e226e11fd707895594
#
_entry.id   0ab7fa85f56688e226e11fd707895594
#
_cell.length_a   1.000
_cell.length_b   1.000
_cell.length_c   1.000
_cell.angle_alpha   90.00
_cell.angle_beta   90.00
_cell.angle_gamma   90.00
#
_symmetry.space_group_name_H-M   'P 1'
#
loop_
_entity.id
_entity.type
_entity.pdbx_description
1 polymer ?
#
loop_
_entity_poly.entity_id
_entity_poly.type
_entity_poly.pdbx_seq_one_letter_code
_entity_poly.pdbx_strand_id
1 'polypeptide(L)'
;INGEVVAENQKSKLKSQKAGTVNKFSCSPKVEEDFKTEFAGEKEIPVIQALDGQLITNRLDLVPKADNGKIVSDTENDVLKIVVVNRYQEAPVAKAFIKGFGLKQGALASSVAHDSHNIVAVGVDEESLCRAVNLVIAEQGGLSAVGNGRELVLGLPVAGLMSNGDGYEIAEAYTRLDQFTKKDLGSTLTSPFMTLSFMALLVIPHLKLSDKGLFDGDVF
;
A
#
# COMPACT_ATOMS: atom_id res chain seq x y z
N ILE A 1 -27.75 -18.93 5.79
CA ILE A 1 -28.36 -19.15 4.46
C ILE A 1 -29.87 -19.10 4.68
N ASN A 2 -30.60 -18.31 3.91
CA ASN A 2 -32.06 -18.11 4.07
C ASN A 2 -32.50 -17.73 5.50
N GLY A 3 -31.67 -16.96 6.23
CA GLY A 3 -31.92 -16.55 7.61
C GLY A 3 -31.62 -17.60 8.68
N GLU A 4 -31.15 -18.78 8.31
CA GLU A 4 -30.68 -19.78 9.25
C GLU A 4 -29.19 -19.58 9.56
N VAL A 5 -28.82 -19.69 10.84
CA VAL A 5 -27.43 -19.67 11.29
C VAL A 5 -26.77 -20.98 10.86
N VAL A 6 -25.79 -20.90 9.94
CA VAL A 6 -25.09 -22.08 9.42
C VAL A 6 -23.72 -22.31 10.06
N ALA A 7 -23.27 -21.38 10.90
CA ALA A 7 -22.08 -21.52 11.72
C ALA A 7 -22.24 -20.69 13.00
N GLU A 8 -22.10 -21.31 14.16
CA GLU A 8 -21.95 -20.66 15.45
C GLU A 8 -20.64 -21.14 16.05
N ASN A 9 -19.71 -20.22 16.33
CA ASN A 9 -18.50 -20.40 17.16
C ASN A 9 -17.85 -21.81 17.15
N GLN A 10 -18.14 -22.61 16.14
CA GLN A 10 -17.50 -23.89 15.95
C GLN A 10 -16.23 -23.64 15.16
N LYS A 11 -15.09 -23.97 15.79
CA LYS A 11 -13.83 -24.17 15.04
C LYS A 11 -14.15 -25.06 13.85
N SER A 12 -14.19 -24.49 12.65
CA SER A 12 -14.47 -25.28 11.46
C SER A 12 -13.41 -26.35 11.38
N LYS A 13 -13.78 -27.62 11.55
CA LYS A 13 -12.93 -28.77 11.28
C LYS A 13 -12.86 -28.96 9.76
N LEU A 14 -12.47 -27.93 9.04
CA LEU A 14 -12.02 -28.08 7.68
C LEU A 14 -10.71 -28.84 7.76
N LYS A 15 -10.73 -30.14 7.42
CA LYS A 15 -9.52 -30.88 7.12
C LYS A 15 -8.80 -30.08 6.05
N SER A 16 -7.73 -29.40 6.43
CA SER A 16 -6.86 -28.75 5.48
C SER A 16 -6.31 -29.84 4.55
N GLN A 17 -6.90 -29.99 3.37
CA GLN A 17 -6.14 -30.58 2.30
C GLN A 17 -4.93 -29.65 2.13
N LYS A 18 -3.71 -30.21 2.20
CA LYS A 18 -2.47 -29.54 1.84
C LYS A 18 -2.49 -29.28 0.33
N ALA A 19 -3.39 -28.41 -0.13
CA ALA A 19 -3.22 -27.77 -1.40
C ALA A 19 -2.06 -26.79 -1.21
N GLY A 20 -1.01 -26.92 -2.02
CA GLY A 20 0.08 -25.95 -2.03
C GLY A 20 -0.54 -24.55 -2.16
N THR A 21 -0.04 -23.59 -1.42
CA THR A 21 -0.51 -22.21 -1.49
C THR A 21 -0.40 -21.72 -2.93
N VAL A 22 -1.53 -21.43 -3.54
CA VAL A 22 -1.56 -20.81 -4.87
C VAL A 22 -1.09 -19.36 -4.70
N ASN A 23 0.10 -19.08 -5.22
CA ASN A 23 0.63 -17.73 -5.23
C ASN A 23 1.53 -17.50 -6.44
N LYS A 24 1.53 -16.30 -6.98
CA LYS A 24 2.46 -15.86 -8.01
C LYS A 24 3.17 -14.61 -7.53
N PHE A 25 4.41 -14.78 -7.13
CA PHE A 25 5.25 -13.71 -6.62
C PHE A 25 6.69 -13.91 -7.16
N SER A 26 7.18 -12.97 -7.96
CA SER A 26 8.43 -13.14 -8.73
C SER A 26 9.25 -11.84 -8.79
N CYS A 27 9.09 -10.92 -7.84
CA CYS A 27 9.96 -9.76 -7.73
C CYS A 27 11.01 -9.96 -6.64
N SER A 28 12.20 -9.40 -6.86
CA SER A 28 13.29 -9.38 -5.89
C SER A 28 13.11 -8.26 -4.86
N PRO A 29 13.77 -8.36 -3.69
CA PRO A 29 13.86 -7.24 -2.76
C PRO A 29 14.36 -5.97 -3.44
N LYS A 30 13.83 -4.83 -3.03
CA LYS A 30 14.16 -3.51 -3.56
C LYS A 30 15.22 -2.83 -2.69
N VAL A 31 15.90 -1.85 -3.26
CA VAL A 31 16.85 -0.98 -2.56
C VAL A 31 16.30 0.44 -2.50
N GLU A 32 16.78 1.25 -1.57
CA GLU A 32 16.29 2.62 -1.38
C GLU A 32 16.37 3.48 -2.65
N GLU A 33 17.37 3.23 -3.50
CA GLU A 33 17.56 3.94 -4.77
C GLU A 33 16.37 3.76 -5.72
N ASP A 34 15.71 2.60 -5.67
CA ASP A 34 14.53 2.31 -6.50
C ASP A 34 13.36 3.26 -6.24
N PHE A 35 13.33 3.87 -5.05
CA PHE A 35 12.24 4.75 -4.59
C PHE A 35 12.52 6.24 -4.79
N LYS A 36 13.73 6.61 -5.17
CA LYS A 36 14.11 8.02 -5.38
C LYS A 36 13.48 8.58 -6.64
N THR A 37 13.10 9.85 -6.60
CA THR A 37 12.55 10.61 -7.74
C THR A 37 13.44 11.80 -8.00
N GLU A 38 14.04 11.88 -9.19
CA GLU A 38 14.90 12.99 -9.58
C GLU A 38 14.08 14.28 -9.76
N PHE A 39 14.67 15.41 -9.40
CA PHE A 39 14.09 16.72 -9.63
C PHE A 39 14.77 17.36 -10.87
N ALA A 40 14.02 17.47 -11.95
CA ALA A 40 14.49 18.07 -13.21
C ALA A 40 14.11 19.55 -13.36
N GLY A 41 13.63 20.18 -12.29
CA GLY A 41 13.22 21.59 -12.31
C GLY A 41 11.72 21.79 -12.57
N GLU A 42 10.90 20.80 -12.26
CA GLU A 42 9.44 20.87 -12.42
C GLU A 42 8.86 22.01 -11.58
N LYS A 43 8.02 22.84 -12.19
CA LYS A 43 7.30 23.89 -11.47
C LYS A 43 6.16 23.31 -10.65
N GLU A 44 5.48 22.31 -11.19
CA GLU A 44 4.38 21.58 -10.54
C GLU A 44 4.46 20.10 -10.94
N ILE A 45 4.00 19.24 -10.05
CA ILE A 45 3.88 17.81 -10.29
C ILE A 45 2.44 17.36 -10.02
N PRO A 46 1.94 16.36 -10.75
CA PRO A 46 0.64 15.76 -10.45
C PRO A 46 0.70 14.97 -9.14
N VAL A 47 -0.27 15.25 -8.26
CA VAL A 47 -0.41 14.62 -6.94
C VAL A 47 -1.80 14.02 -6.84
N ILE A 48 -1.89 12.75 -6.45
CA ILE A 48 -3.15 12.07 -6.16
C ILE A 48 -3.69 12.63 -4.85
N GLN A 49 -4.92 13.14 -4.82
CA GLN A 49 -5.59 13.45 -3.57
C GLN A 49 -6.51 12.31 -3.18
N ALA A 50 -6.12 11.56 -2.15
CA ALA A 50 -6.97 10.58 -1.51
C ALA A 50 -8.01 11.29 -0.62
N LEU A 51 -9.24 10.77 -0.63
CA LEU A 51 -10.35 11.27 0.17
C LEU A 51 -10.78 10.18 1.15
N ASP A 52 -10.83 10.49 2.44
CA ASP A 52 -11.20 9.49 3.46
C ASP A 52 -12.59 8.92 3.20
N GLY A 53 -12.71 7.60 3.24
CA GLY A 53 -13.95 6.87 2.97
C GLY A 53 -14.43 6.90 1.51
N GLN A 54 -13.63 7.41 0.57
CA GLN A 54 -13.97 7.49 -0.85
C GLN A 54 -13.07 6.58 -1.69
N LEU A 55 -13.62 6.07 -2.81
CA LEU A 55 -12.84 5.34 -3.81
C LEU A 55 -12.28 6.25 -4.90
N ILE A 56 -12.98 7.36 -5.16
CA ILE A 56 -12.52 8.39 -6.09
C ILE A 56 -11.34 9.16 -5.48
N THR A 57 -10.55 9.75 -6.35
CA THR A 57 -9.46 10.65 -6.00
C THR A 57 -9.61 11.96 -6.76
N ASN A 58 -8.93 13.01 -6.34
CA ASN A 58 -8.77 14.19 -7.18
C ASN A 58 -7.33 14.24 -7.73
N ARG A 59 -7.14 14.98 -8.80
CA ARG A 59 -5.83 15.43 -9.27
C ARG A 59 -5.55 16.81 -8.69
N LEU A 60 -4.37 16.97 -8.11
CA LEU A 60 -3.79 18.26 -7.75
C LEU A 60 -2.50 18.42 -8.54
N ASP A 61 -2.20 19.67 -8.93
CA ASP A 61 -0.89 20.03 -9.47
C ASP A 61 -0.21 20.93 -8.43
N LEU A 62 0.87 20.44 -7.79
CA LEU A 62 1.51 21.09 -6.66
C LEU A 62 2.99 21.32 -6.91
N VAL A 63 3.53 22.40 -6.34
CA VAL A 63 4.98 22.65 -6.33
C VAL A 63 5.66 21.58 -5.51
N PRO A 64 6.62 20.82 -6.08
CA PRO A 64 7.29 19.75 -5.35
C PRO A 64 8.25 20.30 -4.31
N LYS A 65 8.36 19.62 -3.17
CA LYS A 65 9.46 19.81 -2.23
C LYS A 65 10.69 19.09 -2.77
N ALA A 66 11.75 19.85 -3.06
CA ALA A 66 13.00 19.28 -3.55
C ALA A 66 14.12 19.43 -2.51
N ASP A 67 14.94 18.39 -2.38
CA ASP A 67 16.14 18.36 -1.57
C ASP A 67 17.24 17.59 -2.31
N ASN A 68 18.45 18.17 -2.35
CA ASN A 68 19.64 17.57 -2.98
C ASN A 68 19.38 16.99 -4.39
N GLY A 69 18.62 17.72 -5.24
CA GLY A 69 18.30 17.31 -6.61
C GLY A 69 17.24 16.19 -6.72
N LYS A 70 16.52 15.91 -5.65
CA LYS A 70 15.45 14.90 -5.60
C LYS A 70 14.16 15.50 -5.09
N ILE A 71 13.02 14.98 -5.57
CA ILE A 71 11.72 15.31 -5.03
C ILE A 71 11.49 14.41 -3.81
N VAL A 72 11.24 15.04 -2.67
CA VAL A 72 11.03 14.37 -1.37
C VAL A 72 9.59 14.57 -0.86
N SER A 73 9.16 13.73 0.05
CA SER A 73 7.87 13.92 0.72
C SER A 73 7.86 15.20 1.56
N ASP A 74 6.71 15.83 1.63
CA ASP A 74 6.43 17.01 2.47
C ASP A 74 5.36 16.65 3.51
N THR A 75 5.82 16.20 4.68
CA THR A 75 4.94 15.77 5.78
C THR A 75 4.17 16.92 6.43
N GLU A 76 4.61 18.16 6.25
CA GLU A 76 3.91 19.35 6.75
C GLU A 76 2.66 19.60 5.93
N ASN A 77 2.78 19.51 4.61
CA ASN A 77 1.67 19.71 3.66
C ASN A 77 0.95 18.40 3.31
N ASP A 78 1.33 17.27 3.94
CA ASP A 78 0.78 15.92 3.69
C ASP A 78 0.91 15.51 2.21
N VAL A 79 2.04 15.80 1.59
CA VAL A 79 2.38 15.33 0.24
C VAL A 79 3.45 14.24 0.39
N LEU A 80 3.03 13.00 0.25
CA LEU A 80 3.86 11.82 0.52
C LEU A 80 4.18 11.09 -0.77
N LYS A 81 5.24 10.28 -0.75
CA LYS A 81 5.57 9.41 -1.86
C LYS A 81 4.66 8.18 -1.87
N ILE A 82 4.08 7.87 -3.03
CA ILE A 82 3.36 6.62 -3.31
C ILE A 82 4.07 5.84 -4.39
N VAL A 83 4.14 4.52 -4.23
CA VAL A 83 4.80 3.63 -5.18
C VAL A 83 3.98 2.40 -5.49
N VAL A 84 4.17 1.84 -6.69
CA VAL A 84 3.65 0.52 -7.08
C VAL A 84 4.80 -0.34 -7.58
N VAL A 85 4.95 -1.51 -6.94
CA VAL A 85 5.95 -2.52 -7.31
C VAL A 85 5.25 -3.70 -7.95
N ASN A 86 5.64 -4.04 -9.19
CA ASN A 86 5.11 -5.21 -9.87
C ASN A 86 5.63 -6.48 -9.16
N ARG A 87 4.72 -7.28 -8.61
CA ARG A 87 5.08 -8.50 -7.88
C ARG A 87 5.22 -9.75 -8.76
N TYR A 88 4.77 -9.66 -10.01
CA TYR A 88 4.71 -10.80 -10.94
C TYR A 88 5.96 -10.97 -11.79
N GLN A 89 6.74 -9.91 -11.91
CA GLN A 89 7.98 -9.87 -12.68
C GLN A 89 8.89 -8.73 -12.22
N GLU A 90 10.17 -8.81 -12.55
CA GLU A 90 11.06 -7.68 -12.35
C GLU A 90 10.66 -6.52 -13.26
N ALA A 91 10.49 -5.36 -12.65
CA ALA A 91 10.14 -4.12 -13.33
C ALA A 91 10.63 -2.92 -12.48
N PRO A 92 10.83 -1.75 -13.09
CA PRO A 92 11.07 -0.51 -12.36
C PRO A 92 9.91 -0.21 -11.42
N VAL A 93 10.20 0.40 -10.28
CA VAL A 93 9.19 0.87 -9.33
C VAL A 93 8.47 2.09 -9.93
N ALA A 94 7.16 2.02 -10.08
CA ALA A 94 6.37 3.19 -10.44
C ALA A 94 6.23 4.12 -9.22
N LYS A 95 6.45 5.42 -9.43
CA LYS A 95 6.53 6.42 -8.37
C LYS A 95 5.63 7.61 -8.70
N ALA A 96 4.95 8.13 -7.66
CA ALA A 96 4.15 9.34 -7.72
C ALA A 96 4.07 9.98 -6.33
N PHE A 97 3.25 11.02 -6.20
CA PHE A 97 2.97 11.68 -4.94
C PHE A 97 1.48 11.63 -4.63
N ILE A 98 1.17 11.56 -3.34
CA ILE A 98 -0.19 11.45 -2.82
C ILE A 98 -0.38 12.37 -1.62
N LYS A 99 -1.58 12.93 -1.49
CA LYS A 99 -2.03 13.73 -0.36
C LYS A 99 -3.25 13.10 0.29
N GLY A 100 -3.40 13.26 1.60
CA GLY A 100 -4.57 12.80 2.35
C GLY A 100 -4.32 11.56 3.21
N PHE A 101 -3.06 11.10 3.37
CA PHE A 101 -2.71 9.99 4.25
C PHE A 101 -2.35 10.41 5.67
N GLY A 102 -1.82 11.63 5.84
CA GLY A 102 -1.50 12.22 7.14
C GLY A 102 -0.26 11.67 7.85
N LEU A 103 0.47 10.71 7.26
CA LEU A 103 1.64 10.11 7.90
C LEU A 103 2.67 11.17 8.27
N LYS A 104 3.21 11.07 9.49
CA LYS A 104 4.28 11.95 10.00
C LYS A 104 5.63 11.26 10.00
N GLN A 105 5.63 9.92 9.96
CA GLN A 105 6.84 9.09 9.91
C GLN A 105 6.51 7.73 9.29
N GLY A 106 7.52 7.04 8.79
CA GLY A 106 7.42 5.66 8.35
C GLY A 106 6.67 5.46 7.03
N ALA A 107 6.23 4.23 6.82
CA ALA A 107 5.52 3.81 5.62
C ALA A 107 4.56 2.65 5.89
N LEU A 108 3.58 2.48 4.99
CA LEU A 108 2.73 1.29 4.92
C LEU A 108 2.74 0.72 3.51
N ALA A 109 2.62 -0.62 3.39
CA ALA A 109 2.55 -1.30 2.11
C ALA A 109 1.52 -2.44 2.15
N SER A 110 0.97 -2.78 0.99
CA SER A 110 -0.02 -3.83 0.83
C SER A 110 0.03 -4.46 -0.56
N SER A 111 -0.09 -5.79 -0.64
CA SER A 111 -0.38 -6.51 -1.89
C SER A 111 -1.89 -6.65 -2.14
N VAL A 112 -2.73 -6.28 -1.18
CA VAL A 112 -4.17 -6.14 -1.39
C VAL A 112 -4.41 -4.80 -2.07
N ALA A 113 -4.31 -4.77 -3.39
CA ALA A 113 -4.37 -3.56 -4.21
C ALA A 113 -5.16 -3.83 -5.50
N HIS A 114 -6.35 -3.28 -5.58
CA HIS A 114 -7.25 -3.51 -6.72
C HIS A 114 -6.75 -2.80 -7.98
N ASP A 115 -6.87 -3.46 -9.18
CA ASP A 115 -7.29 -4.84 -9.46
C ASP A 115 -6.10 -5.77 -9.63
N SER A 116 -4.91 -5.22 -9.96
CA SER A 116 -3.72 -6.00 -10.35
C SER A 116 -3.06 -6.72 -9.16
N HIS A 117 -3.36 -6.29 -7.94
CA HIS A 117 -2.75 -6.79 -6.71
C HIS A 117 -1.22 -6.75 -6.72
N ASN A 118 -0.65 -5.74 -7.36
CA ASN A 118 0.74 -5.35 -7.19
C ASN A 118 0.96 -4.81 -5.77
N ILE A 119 2.21 -4.68 -5.32
CA ILE A 119 2.46 -4.04 -4.02
C ILE A 119 2.30 -2.54 -4.20
N VAL A 120 1.40 -1.93 -3.43
CA VAL A 120 1.25 -0.48 -3.31
C VAL A 120 1.76 -0.04 -1.94
N ALA A 121 2.51 1.07 -1.89
CA ALA A 121 3.03 1.60 -0.64
C ALA A 121 3.01 3.13 -0.61
N VAL A 122 2.82 3.69 0.59
CA VAL A 122 2.91 5.14 0.87
C VAL A 122 3.85 5.35 2.04
N GLY A 123 4.75 6.33 1.93
CA GLY A 123 5.71 6.62 3.01
C GLY A 123 6.29 8.01 2.96
N VAL A 124 6.93 8.37 4.06
CA VAL A 124 7.53 9.68 4.26
C VAL A 124 8.96 9.77 3.72
N ASP A 125 9.63 8.65 3.54
CA ASP A 125 11.01 8.56 3.05
C ASP A 125 11.26 7.22 2.33
N GLU A 126 12.36 7.14 1.59
CA GLU A 126 12.74 5.98 0.78
C GLU A 126 13.13 4.78 1.62
N GLU A 127 13.81 4.99 2.75
CA GLU A 127 14.20 3.91 3.67
C GLU A 127 12.96 3.19 4.20
N SER A 128 11.99 3.95 4.72
CA SER A 128 10.74 3.40 5.25
C SER A 128 9.93 2.68 4.17
N LEU A 129 9.84 3.26 2.94
CA LEU A 129 9.19 2.62 1.80
C LEU A 129 9.86 1.31 1.42
N CYS A 130 11.20 1.32 1.32
CA CYS A 130 11.99 0.14 0.99
C CYS A 130 11.75 -0.99 2.02
N ARG A 131 11.79 -0.67 3.30
CA ARG A 131 11.55 -1.63 4.39
C ARG A 131 10.14 -2.19 4.35
N ALA A 132 9.12 -1.33 4.22
CA ALA A 132 7.72 -1.77 4.16
C ALA A 132 7.44 -2.68 2.96
N VAL A 133 7.92 -2.32 1.78
CA VAL A 133 7.79 -3.12 0.56
C VAL A 133 8.49 -4.46 0.71
N ASN A 134 9.72 -4.48 1.23
CA ASN A 134 10.52 -5.70 1.38
C ASN A 134 9.91 -6.68 2.40
N LEU A 135 9.22 -6.20 3.44
CA LEU A 135 8.45 -7.07 4.34
C LEU A 135 7.32 -7.80 3.58
N VAL A 136 6.59 -7.10 2.70
CA VAL A 136 5.54 -7.72 1.89
C VAL A 136 6.14 -8.70 0.87
N ILE A 137 7.30 -8.39 0.30
CA ILE A 137 8.03 -9.30 -0.61
C ILE A 137 8.46 -10.57 0.14
N ALA A 138 9.04 -10.45 1.33
CA ALA A 138 9.49 -11.58 2.14
C ALA A 138 8.36 -12.54 2.50
N GLU A 139 7.17 -12.01 2.80
CA GLU A 139 5.95 -12.79 3.09
C GLU A 139 5.25 -13.31 1.83
N GLN A 140 5.73 -12.93 0.64
CA GLN A 140 5.08 -13.22 -0.64
C GLN A 140 3.63 -12.73 -0.72
N GLY A 141 3.36 -11.57 -0.11
CA GLY A 141 2.08 -10.90 -0.02
C GLY A 141 1.66 -10.63 1.41
N GLY A 142 0.92 -9.57 1.59
CA GLY A 142 0.48 -9.15 2.91
C GLY A 142 0.35 -7.65 3.05
N LEU A 143 0.29 -7.23 4.30
CA LEU A 143 0.29 -5.83 4.72
C LEU A 143 1.46 -5.59 5.66
N SER A 144 2.08 -4.43 5.56
CA SER A 144 3.15 -4.02 6.46
C SER A 144 3.03 -2.56 6.86
N ALA A 145 3.57 -2.23 8.02
CA ALA A 145 3.77 -0.86 8.49
C ALA A 145 5.10 -0.77 9.23
N VAL A 146 5.89 0.24 8.90
CA VAL A 146 7.21 0.47 9.51
C VAL A 146 7.34 1.92 9.96
N GLY A 147 8.05 2.15 11.05
CA GLY A 147 8.32 3.47 11.59
C GLY A 147 8.48 3.41 13.12
N ASN A 148 8.91 4.51 13.71
CA ASN A 148 9.12 4.59 15.16
C ASN A 148 9.97 3.44 15.74
N GLY A 149 10.99 2.98 15.00
CA GLY A 149 11.84 1.86 15.37
C GLY A 149 11.15 0.48 15.38
N ARG A 150 9.95 0.35 14.82
CA ARG A 150 9.15 -0.88 14.79
C ARG A 150 8.76 -1.28 13.37
N GLU A 151 8.58 -2.57 13.19
CA GLU A 151 8.06 -3.18 11.96
C GLU A 151 6.93 -4.14 12.32
N LEU A 152 5.81 -3.99 11.64
CA LEU A 152 4.69 -4.90 11.73
C LEU A 152 4.37 -5.45 10.35
N VAL A 153 4.10 -6.75 10.28
CA VAL A 153 3.71 -7.42 9.03
C VAL A 153 2.59 -8.42 9.30
N LEU A 154 1.67 -8.50 8.37
CA LEU A 154 0.64 -9.53 8.29
C LEU A 154 0.79 -10.26 6.95
N GLY A 155 1.35 -11.47 6.97
CA GLY A 155 1.50 -12.29 5.78
C GLY A 155 0.17 -12.82 5.24
N LEU A 156 0.01 -12.74 3.92
CA LEU A 156 -1.15 -13.24 3.19
C LEU A 156 -0.69 -14.19 2.07
N PRO A 157 -0.21 -15.39 2.42
CA PRO A 157 0.48 -16.29 1.49
C PRO A 157 -0.43 -16.92 0.42
N VAL A 158 -1.76 -16.86 0.60
CA VAL A 158 -2.70 -17.40 -0.38
C VAL A 158 -3.00 -16.33 -1.41
N ALA A 159 -2.45 -16.49 -2.62
CA ALA A 159 -2.52 -15.56 -3.74
C ALA A 159 -1.96 -14.15 -3.42
N GLY A 160 -1.25 -13.98 -2.30
CA GLY A 160 -0.82 -12.66 -1.80
C GLY A 160 -1.96 -11.81 -1.26
N LEU A 161 -3.12 -12.39 -0.96
CA LEU A 161 -4.38 -11.69 -0.63
C LEU A 161 -5.08 -12.24 0.59
N MET A 162 -4.85 -13.50 0.92
CA MET A 162 -5.59 -14.20 1.98
C MET A 162 -4.63 -14.99 2.85
N SER A 163 -5.05 -15.23 4.09
CA SER A 163 -4.36 -16.11 5.01
C SER A 163 -5.05 -17.48 5.10
N ASN A 164 -4.27 -18.51 5.38
CA ASN A 164 -4.74 -19.84 5.77
C ASN A 164 -4.70 -20.05 7.28
N GLY A 165 -4.41 -19.00 8.07
CA GLY A 165 -4.41 -19.00 9.52
C GLY A 165 -5.80 -18.87 10.16
N ASP A 166 -5.84 -18.81 11.47
CA ASP A 166 -7.07 -18.58 12.22
C ASP A 166 -7.61 -17.16 11.98
N GLY A 167 -8.90 -17.04 11.66
CA GLY A 167 -9.50 -15.76 11.28
C GLY A 167 -9.48 -14.72 12.40
N TYR A 168 -9.56 -15.13 13.66
CA TYR A 168 -9.51 -14.22 14.81
C TYR A 168 -8.08 -13.67 15.01
N GLU A 169 -7.07 -14.52 14.86
CA GLU A 169 -5.67 -14.10 14.92
C GLU A 169 -5.31 -13.11 13.79
N ILE A 170 -5.84 -13.36 12.59
CA ILE A 170 -5.67 -12.46 11.44
C ILE A 170 -6.37 -11.11 11.69
N ALA A 171 -7.60 -11.13 12.21
CA ALA A 171 -8.33 -9.91 12.53
C ALA A 171 -7.61 -9.08 13.62
N GLU A 172 -7.04 -9.74 14.62
CA GLU A 172 -6.25 -9.08 15.65
C GLU A 172 -4.95 -8.49 15.09
N ALA A 173 -4.24 -9.24 14.25
CA ALA A 173 -3.03 -8.75 13.59
C ALA A 173 -3.31 -7.53 12.69
N TYR A 174 -4.39 -7.56 11.91
CA TYR A 174 -4.84 -6.42 11.12
C TYR A 174 -5.18 -5.22 12.01
N THR A 175 -5.88 -5.44 13.11
CA THR A 175 -6.23 -4.38 14.06
C THR A 175 -5.00 -3.71 14.65
N ARG A 176 -3.96 -4.51 15.00
CA ARG A 176 -2.67 -3.96 15.48
C ARG A 176 -1.97 -3.12 14.41
N LEU A 177 -1.95 -3.57 13.16
CA LEU A 177 -1.40 -2.80 12.03
C LEU A 177 -2.14 -1.47 11.81
N ASP A 178 -3.47 -1.51 11.78
CA ASP A 178 -4.31 -0.33 11.62
C ASP A 178 -4.08 0.69 12.75
N GLN A 179 -4.07 0.22 14.00
CA GLN A 179 -3.81 1.07 15.15
C GLN A 179 -2.40 1.68 15.14
N PHE A 180 -1.39 0.89 14.79
CA PHE A 180 -0.02 1.37 14.67
C PHE A 180 0.09 2.45 13.60
N THR A 181 -0.50 2.24 12.42
CA THR A 181 -0.50 3.22 11.33
C THR A 181 -1.17 4.54 11.74
N LYS A 182 -2.25 4.47 12.50
CA LYS A 182 -2.97 5.68 12.98
C LYS A 182 -2.27 6.37 14.15
N LYS A 183 -1.91 5.62 15.19
CA LYS A 183 -1.44 6.20 16.46
C LYS A 183 0.05 6.53 16.44
N ASP A 184 0.85 5.63 15.87
CA ASP A 184 2.31 5.75 15.90
C ASP A 184 2.84 6.45 14.64
N LEU A 185 2.28 6.16 13.45
CA LEU A 185 2.73 6.78 12.21
C LEU A 185 1.98 8.07 11.85
N GLY A 186 0.84 8.33 12.49
CA GLY A 186 0.09 9.58 12.39
C GLY A 186 -0.94 9.64 11.28
N SER A 187 -1.32 8.50 10.67
CA SER A 187 -2.35 8.51 9.63
C SER A 187 -3.68 9.05 10.14
N THR A 188 -4.26 9.96 9.35
CA THR A 188 -5.55 10.58 9.64
C THR A 188 -6.73 9.86 9.01
N LEU A 189 -6.47 8.83 8.19
CA LEU A 189 -7.50 8.06 7.50
C LEU A 189 -8.25 7.13 8.45
N THR A 190 -9.56 6.99 8.25
CA THR A 190 -10.40 6.03 8.97
C THR A 190 -9.95 4.59 8.73
N SER A 191 -9.51 4.27 7.50
CA SER A 191 -9.06 2.94 7.10
C SER A 191 -7.88 3.04 6.13
N PRO A 192 -6.63 3.28 6.63
CA PRO A 192 -5.48 3.59 5.78
C PRO A 192 -5.15 2.48 4.77
N PHE A 193 -5.18 1.20 5.17
CA PHE A 193 -4.91 0.09 4.24
C PHE A 193 -6.02 -0.11 3.20
N MET A 194 -7.27 0.14 3.58
CA MET A 194 -8.39 0.09 2.64
C MET A 194 -8.26 1.23 1.62
N THR A 195 -8.00 2.46 2.07
CA THR A 195 -7.76 3.59 1.17
C THR A 195 -6.59 3.29 0.23
N LEU A 196 -5.46 2.77 0.77
CA LEU A 196 -4.30 2.42 -0.04
C LEU A 196 -4.64 1.42 -1.14
N SER A 197 -5.49 0.42 -0.85
CA SER A 197 -5.85 -0.63 -1.81
C SER A 197 -6.57 -0.13 -3.06
N PHE A 198 -7.18 1.06 -3.01
CA PHE A 198 -7.87 1.68 -4.14
C PHE A 198 -7.04 2.72 -4.90
N MET A 199 -5.85 3.04 -4.42
CA MET A 199 -5.00 4.04 -5.09
C MET A 199 -4.39 3.53 -6.41
N ALA A 200 -4.43 2.21 -6.63
CA ALA A 200 -4.02 1.56 -7.87
C ALA A 200 -5.21 1.08 -8.75
N LEU A 201 -6.44 1.41 -8.38
CA LEU A 201 -7.66 0.98 -9.09
C LEU A 201 -8.00 1.97 -10.21
N LEU A 202 -7.53 1.68 -11.43
CA LEU A 202 -7.59 2.60 -12.57
C LEU A 202 -9.00 2.86 -13.10
N VAL A 203 -9.95 1.94 -12.88
CA VAL A 203 -11.34 2.07 -13.34
C VAL A 203 -12.16 3.07 -12.52
N ILE A 204 -11.64 3.52 -11.38
CA ILE A 204 -12.25 4.57 -10.55
C ILE A 204 -11.48 5.88 -10.75
N PRO A 205 -12.15 6.98 -11.19
CA PRO A 205 -11.47 8.25 -11.43
C PRO A 205 -10.96 8.88 -10.14
N HIS A 206 -10.10 9.88 -10.20
CA HIS A 206 -9.57 10.53 -11.40
C HIS A 206 -8.12 10.11 -11.65
N LEU A 207 -7.17 10.45 -10.75
CA LEU A 207 -5.75 10.15 -10.88
C LEU A 207 -5.38 8.93 -10.02
N LYS A 208 -4.74 7.94 -10.61
CA LYS A 208 -4.31 6.69 -9.96
C LYS A 208 -2.87 6.33 -10.33
N LEU A 209 -2.27 5.39 -9.59
CA LEU A 209 -0.94 4.90 -9.89
C LEU A 209 -0.98 3.40 -10.22
N SER A 210 -0.52 3.02 -11.41
CA SER A 210 -0.28 1.62 -11.77
C SER A 210 1.22 1.29 -11.71
N ASP A 211 1.58 0.03 -11.93
CA ASP A 211 2.98 -0.38 -12.14
C ASP A 211 3.60 0.18 -13.43
N LYS A 212 2.80 0.83 -14.27
CA LYS A 212 3.19 1.52 -15.50
C LYS A 212 3.35 3.04 -15.33
N GLY A 213 3.04 3.57 -14.16
CA GLY A 213 3.05 4.99 -13.85
C GLY A 213 1.67 5.56 -13.56
N LEU A 214 1.61 6.88 -13.47
CA LEU A 214 0.36 7.61 -13.27
C LEU A 214 -0.62 7.36 -14.42
N PHE A 215 -1.86 7.20 -14.06
CA PHE A 215 -3.00 7.07 -14.96
C PHE A 215 -4.04 8.13 -14.61
N ASP A 216 -4.33 8.97 -15.59
CA ASP A 216 -5.37 9.99 -15.49
C ASP A 216 -6.60 9.52 -16.27
N GLY A 217 -7.64 9.14 -15.53
CA GLY A 217 -8.87 8.61 -16.10
C GLY A 217 -9.73 9.64 -16.83
N ASP A 218 -9.41 10.94 -16.72
CA ASP A 218 -10.17 12.01 -17.37
C ASP A 218 -9.70 12.30 -18.79
N VAL A 219 -8.48 11.85 -19.14
CA VAL A 219 -7.87 12.09 -20.48
C VAL A 219 -7.60 10.80 -21.25
N PHE A 220 -8.10 9.68 -20.78
CA PHE A 220 -7.95 8.37 -21.41
C PHE A 220 -9.03 8.12 -22.46
#